data_723e63abb19e7e12f535efc015ea46bf
#
_entry.id   723e63abb19e7e12f535efc015ea46bf
#
_cell.length_a   1.000
_cell.length_b   1.000
_cell.length_c   1.000
_cell.angle_alpha   90.00
_cell.angle_beta   90.00
_cell.angle_gamma   90.00
#
_symmetry.space_group_name_H-M   'P 1'
#
loop_
_entity.id
_entity.type
_entity.pdbx_description
1 polymer ?
#
loop_
_entity_poly.entity_id
_entity_poly.type
_entity_poly.pdbx_seq_one_letter_code
_entity_poly.pdbx_strand_id
1 'polypeptide(L)'
;MIHKTAIIDPKAKIASNVKIGAYSVIGPDVEVNENTIIHSHVSISGQTIIGKENKIYPFASVGNDPQDLKYNGEKTKLIIGDNNTIREYVTINPGTIGGGGKTKIGNNCLFMISSHVAHDCIVGDNVIIANNVPLGGHAIIEDNVVIGGNSAVQQFTRIGKMAMIGGMTGVLHDVIPYGLSTGNRNSLQGLNLIGLRRAKFENKDI
;
A
#
# COMPACT_ATOMS: atom_id res chain seq x y z
N MET A 1 -3.45 8.44 22.65
CA MET A 1 -4.78 8.25 23.33
C MET A 1 -5.46 7.05 22.69
N ILE A 2 -5.85 6.06 23.49
CA ILE A 2 -6.53 4.85 23.03
C ILE A 2 -7.99 4.90 23.49
N HIS A 3 -8.93 4.68 22.57
CA HIS A 3 -10.35 4.68 22.91
C HIS A 3 -10.70 3.43 23.74
N LYS A 4 -11.58 3.58 24.75
CA LYS A 4 -11.94 2.48 25.70
C LYS A 4 -12.56 1.23 25.06
N THR A 5 -13.10 1.34 23.85
CA THR A 5 -13.69 0.22 23.10
C THR A 5 -12.74 -0.40 22.07
N ALA A 6 -11.50 0.09 21.98
CA ALA A 6 -10.49 -0.57 21.16
C ALA A 6 -10.04 -1.87 21.83
N ILE A 7 -9.87 -2.92 21.03
CA ILE A 7 -9.39 -4.22 21.48
C ILE A 7 -7.93 -4.36 21.02
N ILE A 8 -7.02 -4.33 21.98
CA ILE A 8 -5.57 -4.41 21.70
C ILE A 8 -5.03 -5.63 22.45
N ASP A 9 -4.41 -6.55 21.72
CA ASP A 9 -3.74 -7.69 22.34
C ASP A 9 -2.61 -7.20 23.26
N PRO A 10 -2.46 -7.75 24.47
CA PRO A 10 -1.41 -7.34 25.40
C PRO A 10 0.03 -7.53 24.88
N LYS A 11 0.25 -8.35 23.87
CA LYS A 11 1.55 -8.55 23.22
C LYS A 11 1.88 -7.52 22.15
N ALA A 12 0.87 -6.77 21.68
CA ALA A 12 1.08 -5.72 20.69
C ALA A 12 2.02 -4.65 21.23
N LYS A 13 2.91 -4.17 20.38
CA LYS A 13 3.87 -3.10 20.73
C LYS A 13 3.35 -1.78 20.16
N ILE A 14 2.80 -0.96 21.02
CA ILE A 14 2.21 0.34 20.65
C ILE A 14 3.02 1.46 21.29
N ALA A 15 3.59 2.37 20.49
CA ALA A 15 4.30 3.54 21.00
C ALA A 15 3.35 4.46 21.80
N SER A 16 3.88 5.14 22.82
CA SER A 16 3.10 5.85 23.84
C SER A 16 2.20 6.97 23.32
N ASN A 17 2.52 7.55 22.17
CA ASN A 17 1.79 8.67 21.56
C ASN A 17 0.90 8.27 20.36
N VAL A 18 0.74 6.98 20.09
CA VAL A 18 -0.20 6.46 19.10
C VAL A 18 -1.64 6.76 19.52
N LYS A 19 -2.48 7.11 18.55
CA LYS A 19 -3.91 7.30 18.76
C LYS A 19 -4.67 6.15 18.13
N ILE A 20 -5.60 5.52 18.88
CA ILE A 20 -6.40 4.40 18.38
C ILE A 20 -7.89 4.69 18.65
N GLY A 21 -8.67 4.70 17.59
CA GLY A 21 -10.10 5.00 17.59
C GLY A 21 -10.96 3.82 18.10
N ALA A 22 -12.24 4.11 18.25
CA ALA A 22 -13.23 3.17 18.77
C ALA A 22 -13.36 1.90 17.90
N TYR A 23 -13.55 0.76 18.54
CA TYR A 23 -13.82 -0.54 17.90
C TYR A 23 -12.72 -1.03 16.94
N SER A 24 -11.51 -0.48 17.05
CA SER A 24 -10.36 -1.02 16.31
C SER A 24 -9.81 -2.26 17.03
N VAL A 25 -9.33 -3.22 16.24
CA VAL A 25 -8.77 -4.49 16.72
C VAL A 25 -7.32 -4.60 16.31
N ILE A 26 -6.41 -4.79 17.28
CA ILE A 26 -4.97 -4.89 17.07
C ILE A 26 -4.48 -6.24 17.59
N GLY A 27 -3.90 -7.04 16.70
CA GLY A 27 -3.40 -8.38 17.00
C GLY A 27 -2.09 -8.44 17.77
N PRO A 28 -1.68 -9.63 18.24
CA PRO A 28 -0.55 -9.83 19.16
C PRO A 28 0.83 -9.52 18.58
N ASP A 29 1.02 -9.75 17.30
CA ASP A 29 2.34 -9.60 16.63
C ASP A 29 2.47 -8.25 15.89
N VAL A 30 1.60 -7.28 16.24
CA VAL A 30 1.56 -5.95 15.63
C VAL A 30 2.48 -4.99 16.39
N GLU A 31 3.24 -4.19 15.62
CA GLU A 31 4.05 -3.09 16.13
C GLU A 31 3.63 -1.78 15.44
N VAL A 32 3.31 -0.74 16.24
CA VAL A 32 2.91 0.58 15.74
C VAL A 32 3.80 1.65 16.36
N ASN A 33 4.50 2.38 15.50
CA ASN A 33 5.44 3.41 15.92
C ASN A 33 4.80 4.79 16.07
N GLU A 34 5.60 5.76 16.50
CA GLU A 34 5.19 7.03 17.07
C GLU A 34 4.31 7.89 16.13
N ASN A 35 3.44 8.68 16.72
CA ASN A 35 2.56 9.65 16.07
C ASN A 35 1.56 9.04 15.05
N THR A 36 1.49 7.72 14.95
CA THR A 36 0.52 7.04 14.07
C THR A 36 -0.90 7.20 14.63
N ILE A 37 -1.85 7.47 13.74
CA ILE A 37 -3.28 7.63 14.04
C ILE A 37 -4.05 6.49 13.37
N ILE A 38 -4.65 5.65 14.18
CA ILE A 38 -5.56 4.59 13.75
C ILE A 38 -6.97 5.07 14.08
N HIS A 39 -7.79 5.29 13.07
CA HIS A 39 -9.18 5.71 13.25
C HIS A 39 -10.05 4.55 13.76
N SER A 40 -11.37 4.76 13.85
CA SER A 40 -12.29 3.73 14.35
C SER A 40 -12.46 2.56 13.37
N HIS A 41 -12.81 1.37 13.91
CA HIS A 41 -13.15 0.18 13.11
C HIS A 41 -12.02 -0.29 12.17
N VAL A 42 -10.78 -0.14 12.56
CA VAL A 42 -9.62 -0.65 11.82
C VAL A 42 -9.22 -2.01 12.36
N SER A 43 -8.92 -2.96 11.47
CA SER A 43 -8.35 -4.26 11.84
C SER A 43 -6.88 -4.32 11.44
N ILE A 44 -6.00 -4.60 12.41
CA ILE A 44 -4.56 -4.81 12.16
C ILE A 44 -4.14 -6.12 12.79
N SER A 45 -3.56 -7.02 12.00
CA SER A 45 -3.19 -8.36 12.46
C SER A 45 -1.88 -8.86 11.83
N GLY A 46 -1.54 -10.12 12.09
CA GLY A 46 -0.33 -10.75 11.59
C GLY A 46 0.96 -10.09 12.11
N GLN A 47 2.11 -10.50 11.59
CA GLN A 47 3.39 -9.86 11.89
C GLN A 47 3.51 -8.52 11.12
N THR A 48 2.80 -7.51 11.59
CA THR A 48 2.69 -6.21 10.93
C THR A 48 3.47 -5.14 11.70
N ILE A 49 4.41 -4.50 11.01
CA ILE A 49 5.18 -3.37 11.53
C ILE A 49 4.74 -2.12 10.79
N ILE A 50 4.27 -1.12 11.54
CA ILE A 50 3.83 0.18 11.02
C ILE A 50 4.77 1.25 11.56
N GLY A 51 5.38 1.99 10.64
CA GLY A 51 6.27 3.10 10.95
C GLY A 51 5.56 4.28 11.62
N LYS A 52 6.21 5.45 11.58
CA LYS A 52 5.77 6.67 12.26
C LYS A 52 4.79 7.46 11.40
N GLU A 53 3.98 8.31 12.08
CA GLU A 53 3.16 9.35 11.44
C GLU A 53 2.15 8.84 10.40
N ASN A 54 1.84 7.54 10.41
CA ASN A 54 0.84 6.97 9.52
C ASN A 54 -0.58 7.36 9.95
N LYS A 55 -1.49 7.47 8.97
CA LYS A 55 -2.93 7.68 9.20
C LYS A 55 -3.71 6.54 8.57
N ILE A 56 -4.41 5.75 9.38
CA ILE A 56 -5.19 4.60 8.94
C ILE A 56 -6.66 4.87 9.21
N TYR A 57 -7.44 4.93 8.16
CA TYR A 57 -8.83 5.36 8.17
C TYR A 57 -9.81 4.20 8.43
N PRO A 58 -11.08 4.52 8.78
CA PRO A 58 -12.04 3.49 9.18
C PRO A 58 -12.22 2.36 8.17
N PHE A 59 -12.43 1.16 8.71
CA PHE A 59 -12.67 -0.08 7.96
C PHE A 59 -11.48 -0.56 7.11
N ALA A 60 -10.29 0.01 7.29
CA ALA A 60 -9.09 -0.56 6.68
C ALA A 60 -8.75 -1.91 7.36
N SER A 61 -8.26 -2.87 6.54
CA SER A 61 -7.83 -4.21 6.95
C SER A 61 -6.36 -4.39 6.60
N VAL A 62 -5.49 -4.39 7.60
CA VAL A 62 -4.03 -4.33 7.43
C VAL A 62 -3.39 -5.55 8.08
N GLY A 63 -2.64 -6.33 7.29
CA GLY A 63 -1.90 -7.51 7.79
C GLY A 63 -2.77 -8.74 8.04
N ASN A 64 -4.03 -8.75 7.61
CA ASN A 64 -4.86 -9.95 7.62
C ASN A 64 -4.43 -10.92 6.52
N ASP A 65 -4.82 -12.19 6.64
CA ASP A 65 -4.40 -13.29 5.80
C ASP A 65 -4.46 -12.95 4.30
N PRO A 66 -3.43 -13.33 3.54
CA PRO A 66 -3.40 -13.10 2.10
C PRO A 66 -4.48 -13.92 1.37
N GLN A 67 -4.96 -13.37 0.26
CA GLN A 67 -5.93 -14.05 -0.62
C GLN A 67 -5.20 -15.00 -1.59
N ASP A 68 -4.42 -15.92 -1.03
CA ASP A 68 -3.69 -16.95 -1.80
C ASP A 68 -4.16 -18.33 -1.35
N LEU A 69 -4.63 -19.15 -2.29
CA LEU A 69 -5.09 -20.52 -2.03
C LEU A 69 -4.01 -21.44 -1.45
N LYS A 70 -2.74 -21.07 -1.57
CA LYS A 70 -1.59 -21.83 -1.03
C LYS A 70 -1.24 -21.43 0.40
N TYR A 71 -1.79 -20.33 0.89
CA TYR A 71 -1.52 -19.85 2.25
C TYR A 71 -2.13 -20.79 3.29
N ASN A 72 -1.33 -21.25 4.24
CA ASN A 72 -1.73 -22.19 5.29
C ASN A 72 -1.49 -21.65 6.72
N GLY A 73 -1.50 -20.32 6.90
CA GLY A 73 -1.30 -19.70 8.20
C GLY A 73 0.17 -19.53 8.59
N GLU A 74 1.09 -19.61 7.64
CA GLU A 74 2.52 -19.42 7.87
C GLU A 74 2.84 -17.99 8.32
N LYS A 75 3.88 -17.84 9.15
CA LYS A 75 4.30 -16.55 9.69
C LYS A 75 5.08 -15.75 8.67
N THR A 76 4.42 -14.80 8.06
CA THR A 76 4.98 -13.86 7.10
C THR A 76 4.74 -12.43 7.54
N LYS A 77 5.40 -11.45 6.90
CA LYS A 77 5.46 -10.08 7.39
C LYS A 77 4.78 -9.09 6.47
N LEU A 78 4.23 -8.04 7.09
CA LEU A 78 3.90 -6.79 6.45
C LEU A 78 4.73 -5.67 7.09
N ILE A 79 5.43 -4.89 6.27
CA ILE A 79 6.24 -3.76 6.73
C ILE A 79 5.74 -2.51 6.03
N ILE A 80 5.28 -1.53 6.81
CA ILE A 80 4.81 -0.23 6.34
C ILE A 80 5.75 0.84 6.89
N GLY A 81 6.30 1.67 6.01
CA GLY A 81 7.15 2.79 6.36
C GLY A 81 6.41 3.94 7.03
N ASP A 82 6.94 5.14 6.91
CA ASP A 82 6.50 6.33 7.63
C ASP A 82 5.56 7.21 6.79
N ASN A 83 4.73 8.02 7.47
CA ASN A 83 3.92 9.10 6.88
C ASN A 83 2.99 8.66 5.74
N ASN A 84 2.45 7.45 5.80
CA ASN A 84 1.49 6.96 4.82
C ASN A 84 0.06 7.31 5.22
N THR A 85 -0.80 7.54 4.22
CA THR A 85 -2.24 7.70 4.39
C THR A 85 -2.96 6.50 3.77
N ILE A 86 -3.58 5.70 4.62
CA ILE A 86 -4.34 4.48 4.25
C ILE A 86 -5.81 4.79 4.48
N ARG A 87 -6.55 5.02 3.39
CA ARG A 87 -7.95 5.45 3.43
C ARG A 87 -8.90 4.29 3.75
N GLU A 88 -10.17 4.62 3.77
CA GLU A 88 -11.26 3.72 4.16
C GLU A 88 -11.30 2.49 3.25
N TYR A 89 -11.59 1.33 3.83
CA TYR A 89 -11.73 0.03 3.13
C TYR A 89 -10.49 -0.42 2.36
N VAL A 90 -9.34 0.19 2.58
CA VAL A 90 -8.07 -0.30 2.02
C VAL A 90 -7.72 -1.63 2.67
N THR A 91 -7.25 -2.57 1.85
CA THR A 91 -6.75 -3.86 2.35
C THR A 91 -5.29 -4.06 1.95
N ILE A 92 -4.45 -4.48 2.89
CA ILE A 92 -3.02 -4.75 2.68
C ILE A 92 -2.68 -6.10 3.31
N ASN A 93 -2.26 -7.05 2.50
CA ASN A 93 -1.91 -8.40 2.95
C ASN A 93 -0.40 -8.55 3.25
N PRO A 94 0.00 -9.43 4.18
CA PRO A 94 1.39 -9.81 4.38
C PRO A 94 1.92 -10.63 3.19
N GLY A 95 3.20 -10.97 3.21
CA GLY A 95 3.79 -11.87 2.21
C GLY A 95 3.36 -13.32 2.36
N THR A 96 3.86 -14.17 1.46
CA THR A 96 3.77 -15.63 1.51
C THR A 96 5.16 -16.25 1.50
N ILE A 97 5.32 -17.49 1.95
CA ILE A 97 6.63 -18.18 1.94
C ILE A 97 7.16 -18.24 0.51
N GLY A 98 6.30 -18.57 -0.47
CA GLY A 98 6.65 -18.65 -1.89
C GLY A 98 7.09 -17.31 -2.50
N GLY A 99 6.71 -16.19 -1.91
CA GLY A 99 7.03 -14.82 -2.38
C GLY A 99 8.17 -14.12 -1.64
N GLY A 100 8.85 -14.82 -0.74
CA GLY A 100 9.93 -14.23 0.04
C GLY A 100 9.51 -13.75 1.44
N GLY A 101 8.29 -14.06 1.85
CA GLY A 101 7.80 -13.93 3.23
C GLY A 101 7.44 -12.51 3.67
N LYS A 102 7.35 -11.55 2.76
CA LYS A 102 7.05 -10.15 3.16
C LYS A 102 6.39 -9.34 2.05
N THR A 103 5.44 -8.51 2.45
CA THR A 103 4.96 -7.34 1.70
C THR A 103 5.60 -6.08 2.29
N LYS A 104 6.04 -5.16 1.45
CA LYS A 104 6.69 -3.93 1.88
C LYS A 104 6.04 -2.71 1.25
N ILE A 105 5.74 -1.71 2.08
CA ILE A 105 5.27 -0.37 1.70
C ILE A 105 6.34 0.65 2.14
N GLY A 106 6.70 1.55 1.26
CA GLY A 106 7.62 2.65 1.53
C GLY A 106 6.99 3.78 2.35
N ASN A 107 7.45 4.99 2.12
CA ASN A 107 7.07 6.18 2.89
C ASN A 107 6.24 7.16 2.06
N ASN A 108 5.48 8.04 2.72
CA ASN A 108 4.74 9.14 2.11
C ASN A 108 3.72 8.69 1.04
N CYS A 109 3.20 7.48 1.12
CA CYS A 109 2.26 6.94 0.15
C CYS A 109 0.81 7.31 0.49
N LEU A 110 -0.01 7.39 -0.55
CA LEU A 110 -1.46 7.55 -0.43
C LEU A 110 -2.18 6.37 -1.05
N PHE A 111 -2.87 5.60 -0.24
CA PHE A 111 -3.79 4.54 -0.64
C PHE A 111 -5.20 5.07 -0.51
N MET A 112 -5.85 5.36 -1.64
CA MET A 112 -7.22 5.88 -1.64
C MET A 112 -8.24 4.76 -1.40
N ILE A 113 -9.49 5.16 -1.21
CA ILE A 113 -10.61 4.30 -0.80
C ILE A 113 -10.66 3.00 -1.61
N SER A 114 -10.80 1.87 -0.90
CA SER A 114 -10.96 0.54 -1.47
C SER A 114 -9.83 0.06 -2.38
N SER A 115 -8.63 0.65 -2.28
CA SER A 115 -7.46 0.08 -2.95
C SER A 115 -6.99 -1.18 -2.21
N HIS A 116 -6.31 -2.08 -2.93
CA HIS A 116 -5.82 -3.35 -2.39
C HIS A 116 -4.35 -3.56 -2.72
N VAL A 117 -3.58 -3.98 -1.74
CA VAL A 117 -2.20 -4.45 -1.91
C VAL A 117 -2.16 -5.92 -1.54
N ALA A 118 -2.01 -6.80 -2.54
CA ALA A 118 -1.89 -8.23 -2.33
C ALA A 118 -0.54 -8.61 -1.71
N HIS A 119 -0.40 -9.89 -1.45
CA HIS A 119 0.80 -10.49 -0.85
C HIS A 119 2.06 -10.26 -1.69
N ASP A 120 3.20 -10.19 -1.02
CA ASP A 120 4.53 -10.09 -1.63
C ASP A 120 4.76 -8.87 -2.54
N CYS A 121 3.87 -7.89 -2.49
CA CYS A 121 4.06 -6.62 -3.19
C CYS A 121 5.18 -5.80 -2.56
N ILE A 122 5.90 -5.05 -3.41
CA ILE A 122 6.87 -4.04 -3.00
C ILE A 122 6.41 -2.70 -3.55
N VAL A 123 6.07 -1.77 -2.66
CA VAL A 123 5.68 -0.40 -3.00
C VAL A 123 6.74 0.55 -2.49
N GLY A 124 7.28 1.38 -3.37
CA GLY A 124 8.29 2.39 -3.07
C GLY A 124 7.74 3.61 -2.33
N ASP A 125 8.49 4.69 -2.36
CA ASP A 125 8.14 5.93 -1.67
C ASP A 125 7.30 6.86 -2.56
N ASN A 126 6.47 7.71 -1.92
CA ASN A 126 5.65 8.74 -2.58
C ASN A 126 4.68 8.17 -3.64
N VAL A 127 4.23 6.95 -3.49
CA VAL A 127 3.30 6.29 -4.42
C VAL A 127 1.86 6.72 -4.12
N ILE A 128 1.10 6.99 -5.18
CA ILE A 128 -0.33 7.28 -5.09
C ILE A 128 -1.11 6.16 -5.79
N ILE A 129 -1.92 5.46 -5.04
CA ILE A 129 -2.84 4.44 -5.54
C ILE A 129 -4.26 4.96 -5.36
N ALA A 130 -4.91 5.28 -6.48
CA ALA A 130 -6.24 5.88 -6.46
C ALA A 130 -7.34 4.85 -6.08
N ASN A 131 -8.58 5.32 -6.04
CA ASN A 131 -9.74 4.54 -5.60
C ASN A 131 -9.92 3.25 -6.42
N ASN A 132 -10.25 2.16 -5.72
CA ASN A 132 -10.59 0.85 -6.29
C ASN A 132 -9.47 0.23 -7.15
N VAL A 133 -8.22 0.51 -6.87
CA VAL A 133 -7.07 -0.08 -7.57
C VAL A 133 -6.56 -1.29 -6.80
N PRO A 134 -6.72 -2.52 -7.30
CA PRO A 134 -6.04 -3.68 -6.78
C PRO A 134 -4.64 -3.85 -7.39
N LEU A 135 -3.66 -4.10 -6.56
CA LEU A 135 -2.37 -4.64 -6.95
C LEU A 135 -2.40 -6.16 -6.78
N GLY A 136 -2.14 -6.90 -7.85
CA GLY A 136 -1.97 -8.35 -7.79
C GLY A 136 -0.69 -8.75 -7.04
N GLY A 137 -0.63 -9.98 -6.55
CA GLY A 137 0.52 -10.49 -5.80
C GLY A 137 1.86 -10.30 -6.52
N HIS A 138 2.93 -10.06 -5.77
CA HIS A 138 4.29 -9.85 -6.29
C HIS A 138 4.48 -8.61 -7.16
N ALA A 139 3.51 -7.71 -7.24
CA ALA A 139 3.68 -6.46 -7.99
C ALA A 139 4.76 -5.57 -7.37
N ILE A 140 5.58 -4.94 -8.21
CA ILE A 140 6.62 -3.99 -7.81
C ILE A 140 6.23 -2.62 -8.33
N ILE A 141 5.95 -1.70 -7.43
CA ILE A 141 5.63 -0.31 -7.73
C ILE A 141 6.78 0.55 -7.25
N GLU A 142 7.52 1.16 -8.17
CA GLU A 142 8.66 1.98 -7.82
C GLU A 142 8.24 3.38 -7.30
N ASP A 143 9.23 4.19 -6.91
CA ASP A 143 8.98 5.48 -6.28
C ASP A 143 8.23 6.46 -7.19
N ASN A 144 7.40 7.31 -6.59
CA ASN A 144 6.69 8.40 -7.25
C ASN A 144 5.71 7.94 -8.35
N VAL A 145 5.30 6.69 -8.36
CA VAL A 145 4.29 6.17 -9.28
C VAL A 145 2.90 6.68 -8.89
N VAL A 146 2.10 7.00 -9.89
CA VAL A 146 0.69 7.34 -9.72
C VAL A 146 -0.17 6.36 -10.52
N ILE A 147 -1.11 5.69 -9.85
CA ILE A 147 -2.04 4.76 -10.49
C ILE A 147 -3.45 5.34 -10.42
N GLY A 148 -4.02 5.63 -11.57
CA GLY A 148 -5.36 6.21 -11.73
C GLY A 148 -6.47 5.25 -11.28
N GLY A 149 -7.60 5.83 -10.83
CA GLY A 149 -8.72 5.09 -10.25
C GLY A 149 -9.32 4.02 -11.16
N ASN A 150 -9.85 2.97 -10.55
CA ASN A 150 -10.44 1.80 -11.21
C ASN A 150 -9.49 1.07 -12.19
N SER A 151 -8.19 1.31 -12.08
CA SER A 151 -7.17 0.50 -12.77
C SER A 151 -6.90 -0.77 -11.98
N ALA A 152 -6.32 -1.78 -12.63
CA ALA A 152 -5.92 -3.02 -11.97
C ALA A 152 -4.50 -3.42 -12.43
N VAL A 153 -3.66 -3.85 -11.51
CA VAL A 153 -2.28 -4.27 -11.81
C VAL A 153 -2.19 -5.78 -11.67
N GLN A 154 -1.80 -6.44 -12.76
CA GLN A 154 -1.61 -7.89 -12.79
C GLN A 154 -0.47 -8.31 -11.85
N GLN A 155 -0.58 -9.51 -11.29
CA GLN A 155 0.49 -10.11 -10.49
C GLN A 155 1.83 -10.17 -11.24
N PHE A 156 2.94 -10.03 -10.51
CA PHE A 156 4.31 -10.01 -11.02
C PHE A 156 4.67 -8.83 -11.93
N THR A 157 3.80 -7.86 -12.10
CA THR A 157 4.05 -6.68 -12.94
C THR A 157 4.93 -5.67 -12.19
N ARG A 158 5.87 -5.04 -12.91
CA ARG A 158 6.68 -3.93 -12.41
C ARG A 158 6.27 -2.62 -13.06
N ILE A 159 6.01 -1.60 -12.24
CA ILE A 159 5.76 -0.23 -12.69
C ILE A 159 6.95 0.63 -12.28
N GLY A 160 7.69 1.13 -13.28
CA GLY A 160 8.92 1.89 -13.10
C GLY A 160 8.67 3.26 -12.48
N LYS A 161 9.70 3.80 -11.84
CA LYS A 161 9.64 5.07 -11.09
C LYS A 161 9.02 6.21 -11.91
N MET A 162 8.24 7.07 -11.23
CA MET A 162 7.58 8.23 -11.84
C MET A 162 6.65 7.92 -13.02
N ALA A 163 6.30 6.65 -13.24
CA ALA A 163 5.29 6.32 -14.24
C ALA A 163 3.90 6.78 -13.80
N MET A 164 3.05 7.07 -14.77
CA MET A 164 1.64 7.37 -14.58
C MET A 164 0.80 6.31 -15.28
N ILE A 165 -0.09 5.67 -14.53
CA ILE A 165 -1.12 4.79 -15.06
C ILE A 165 -2.43 5.58 -15.12
N GLY A 166 -2.99 5.73 -16.31
CA GLY A 166 -4.29 6.39 -16.48
C GLY A 166 -5.42 5.59 -15.81
N GLY A 167 -6.50 6.27 -15.46
CA GLY A 167 -7.66 5.58 -14.88
C GLY A 167 -8.26 4.52 -15.82
N MET A 168 -8.95 3.53 -15.26
CA MET A 168 -9.59 2.42 -16.00
C MET A 168 -8.60 1.56 -16.81
N THR A 169 -7.34 1.50 -16.40
CA THR A 169 -6.29 0.76 -17.11
C THR A 169 -6.06 -0.63 -16.52
N GLY A 170 -6.10 -1.66 -17.34
CA GLY A 170 -5.63 -3.00 -16.97
C GLY A 170 -4.13 -3.13 -17.24
N VAL A 171 -3.28 -3.07 -16.23
CA VAL A 171 -1.82 -3.17 -16.37
C VAL A 171 -1.43 -4.64 -16.41
N LEU A 172 -1.19 -5.17 -17.60
CA LEU A 172 -0.87 -6.58 -17.85
C LEU A 172 0.64 -6.85 -18.07
N HIS A 173 1.40 -5.78 -18.32
CA HIS A 173 2.83 -5.84 -18.63
C HIS A 173 3.59 -4.76 -17.86
N ASP A 174 4.88 -4.93 -17.74
CA ASP A 174 5.75 -3.95 -17.10
C ASP A 174 5.64 -2.58 -17.77
N VAL A 175 5.73 -1.54 -16.96
CA VAL A 175 5.72 -0.16 -17.42
C VAL A 175 7.08 0.46 -17.14
N ILE A 176 7.68 1.01 -18.18
CA ILE A 176 9.00 1.67 -18.09
C ILE A 176 8.96 2.87 -17.12
N PRO A 177 10.10 3.21 -16.50
CA PRO A 177 10.20 4.45 -15.73
C PRO A 177 9.76 5.67 -16.56
N TYR A 178 9.11 6.63 -15.89
CA TYR A 178 8.62 7.88 -16.49
C TYR A 178 7.51 7.70 -17.55
N GLY A 179 7.05 6.47 -17.79
CA GLY A 179 6.06 6.16 -18.82
C GLY A 179 4.66 6.65 -18.46
N LEU A 180 3.88 6.99 -19.47
CA LEU A 180 2.44 7.16 -19.38
C LEU A 180 1.77 5.97 -20.04
N SER A 181 1.09 5.14 -19.26
CA SER A 181 0.41 3.93 -19.74
C SER A 181 -1.09 4.04 -19.52
N THR A 182 -1.87 3.77 -20.55
CA THR A 182 -3.34 3.86 -20.53
C THR A 182 -3.99 2.75 -21.35
N GLY A 183 -5.30 2.56 -21.17
CA GLY A 183 -6.11 1.67 -21.98
C GLY A 183 -6.37 0.31 -21.36
N ASN A 184 -7.29 -0.46 -21.95
CA ASN A 184 -7.80 -1.71 -21.40
C ASN A 184 -6.71 -2.78 -21.14
N ARG A 185 -5.60 -2.72 -21.85
CA ARG A 185 -4.46 -3.63 -21.73
C ARG A 185 -3.13 -2.89 -21.76
N ASN A 186 -3.06 -1.80 -21.03
CA ASN A 186 -1.96 -0.85 -20.93
C ASN A 186 -1.10 -0.71 -22.20
N SER A 187 -1.27 0.39 -22.90
CA SER A 187 -0.36 0.80 -23.98
C SER A 187 0.46 2.01 -23.54
N LEU A 188 1.73 2.04 -23.92
CA LEU A 188 2.59 3.18 -23.66
C LEU A 188 2.19 4.34 -24.57
N GLN A 189 1.74 5.46 -23.98
CA GLN A 189 1.31 6.66 -24.71
C GLN A 189 2.41 7.73 -24.81
N GLY A 190 3.54 7.51 -24.15
CA GLY A 190 4.67 8.44 -24.09
C GLY A 190 5.23 8.57 -22.68
N LEU A 191 5.89 9.69 -22.42
CA LEU A 191 6.43 10.01 -21.11
C LEU A 191 5.40 10.73 -20.23
N ASN A 192 5.53 10.60 -18.93
CA ASN A 192 4.75 11.33 -17.95
C ASN A 192 5.20 12.80 -17.85
N LEU A 193 4.99 13.57 -18.90
CA LEU A 193 5.47 14.96 -19.01
C LEU A 193 4.98 15.86 -17.87
N ILE A 194 3.76 15.65 -17.40
CA ILE A 194 3.18 16.42 -16.29
C ILE A 194 3.94 16.12 -14.99
N GLY A 195 4.15 14.84 -14.68
CA GLY A 195 4.90 14.41 -13.50
C GLY A 195 6.36 14.90 -13.54
N LEU A 196 7.01 14.78 -14.68
CA LEU A 196 8.39 15.22 -14.87
C LEU A 196 8.53 16.74 -14.63
N ARG A 197 7.63 17.55 -15.19
CA ARG A 197 7.62 19.01 -14.97
C ARG A 197 7.36 19.37 -13.50
N ARG A 198 6.44 18.69 -12.82
CA ARG A 198 6.19 18.89 -11.37
C ARG A 198 7.42 18.55 -10.54
N ALA A 199 8.17 17.53 -10.94
CA ALA A 199 9.43 17.14 -10.32
C ALA A 199 10.61 18.03 -10.76
N LYS A 200 10.35 19.12 -11.50
CA LYS A 200 11.33 20.14 -11.95
C LYS A 200 12.41 19.61 -12.91
N PHE A 201 12.10 18.58 -13.70
CA PHE A 201 12.95 18.23 -14.84
C PHE A 201 12.92 19.36 -15.86
N GLU A 202 14.07 19.72 -16.40
CA GLU A 202 14.18 20.72 -17.47
C GLU A 202 13.76 20.12 -18.81
N ASN A 203 13.23 20.94 -19.74
CA ASN A 203 12.81 20.44 -21.05
C ASN A 203 13.93 19.76 -21.85
N LYS A 204 15.19 20.13 -21.60
CA LYS A 204 16.34 19.47 -22.22
C LYS A 204 16.62 18.06 -21.71
N ASP A 205 16.05 17.67 -20.55
CA ASP A 205 16.23 16.38 -19.89
C ASP A 205 15.04 15.44 -20.17
N ILE A 206 14.03 15.91 -20.91
CA ILE A 206 12.80 15.21 -21.30
C ILE A 206 12.80 14.93 -22.80
#